data_0142072e4e7649926f26f38819a45405
#
_entry.id   0142072e4e7649926f26f38819a45405
#
_cell.length_a   1.000
_cell.length_b   1.000
_cell.length_c   1.000
_cell.angle_alpha   90.00
_cell.angle_beta   90.00
_cell.angle_gamma   90.00
#
_symmetry.space_group_name_H-M   'P 1'
#
loop_
_entity.id
_entity.type
_entity.pdbx_description
1 polymer ?
#
loop_
_entity_poly.entity_id
_entity_poly.type
_entity_poly.pdbx_seq_one_letter_code
_entity_poly.pdbx_strand_id
1 'polypeptide(L)'
;MRRPASMWSLETFGRTRLSKHFFMRDFLFSEISAFHGVPNIPERPDLAIKNGRAFCASLLDPLEETFGRIAVRSGYRSPSLNRFGNVNKLNCAANENPIECHIWDRGVADDAIAGATIVVPWFADQYEKGRDWRDLAWWIHDHLPYSEMWFFPKLAAFNLVWRPRPLRTISSYIAPRGMLLRSGAMPSQAIEQRKQRYADFPPLRGIAYP
;
A
#
# COMPACT_ATOMS: atom_id res chain seq x y z
N MET A 1 2.89 14.33 -18.51
CA MET A 1 3.46 13.24 -19.35
C MET A 1 2.35 12.68 -20.23
N ARG A 2 2.64 12.28 -21.48
CA ARG A 2 1.64 11.61 -22.32
C ARG A 2 1.43 10.17 -21.83
N ARG A 3 0.23 9.62 -22.07
CA ARG A 3 -0.07 8.20 -21.78
C ARG A 3 0.90 7.32 -22.58
N PRO A 4 1.54 6.32 -21.94
CA PRO A 4 2.40 5.38 -22.65
C PRO A 4 1.64 4.65 -23.77
N ALA A 5 2.20 4.67 -24.97
CA ALA A 5 1.59 4.08 -26.17
C ALA A 5 2.49 3.04 -26.85
N SER A 6 3.67 2.77 -26.29
CA SER A 6 4.63 1.79 -26.78
C SER A 6 5.40 1.19 -25.61
N MET A 7 6.08 0.06 -25.84
CA MET A 7 6.98 -0.56 -24.87
C MET A 7 8.02 0.45 -24.33
N TRP A 8 8.64 1.24 -25.22
CA TRP A 8 9.65 2.24 -24.85
C TRP A 8 9.09 3.37 -23.99
N SER A 9 7.88 3.86 -24.29
CA SER A 9 7.24 4.89 -23.46
C SER A 9 6.79 4.35 -22.11
N LEU A 10 6.37 3.08 -22.03
CA LEU A 10 6.04 2.41 -20.79
C LEU A 10 7.30 2.16 -19.93
N GLU A 11 8.40 1.76 -20.56
CA GLU A 11 9.69 1.62 -19.91
C GLU A 11 10.17 2.95 -19.32
N THR A 12 10.11 4.03 -20.10
CA THR A 12 10.45 5.40 -19.66
C THR A 12 9.57 5.81 -18.47
N PHE A 13 8.26 5.54 -18.54
CA PHE A 13 7.33 5.77 -17.44
C PHE A 13 7.73 4.96 -16.19
N GLY A 14 8.06 3.69 -16.38
CA GLY A 14 8.50 2.80 -15.29
C GLY A 14 9.79 3.26 -14.60
N ARG A 15 10.69 3.94 -15.32
CA ARG A 15 11.92 4.52 -14.75
C ARG A 15 11.68 5.79 -13.93
N THR A 16 10.47 6.32 -13.89
CA THR A 16 10.15 7.50 -13.08
C THR A 16 10.34 7.19 -11.61
N ARG A 17 11.23 7.93 -10.96
CA ARG A 17 11.48 7.80 -9.53
C ARG A 17 10.32 8.39 -8.74
N LEU A 18 9.76 7.61 -7.82
CA LEU A 18 8.68 8.02 -6.94
C LEU A 18 9.22 8.57 -5.61
N SER A 19 10.22 7.88 -5.04
CA SER A 19 10.82 8.27 -3.76
C SER A 19 12.27 7.83 -3.67
N LYS A 20 12.86 7.82 -2.48
CA LYS A 20 14.25 7.41 -2.25
C LYS A 20 14.52 5.97 -2.73
N HIS A 21 13.59 5.06 -2.46
CA HIS A 21 13.77 3.62 -2.69
C HIS A 21 12.94 3.07 -3.84
N PHE A 22 11.89 3.77 -4.30
CA PHE A 22 10.89 3.23 -5.22
C PHE A 22 10.83 3.95 -6.56
N PHE A 23 10.63 3.16 -7.61
CA PHE A 23 10.34 3.62 -8.98
C PHE A 23 8.94 3.18 -9.39
N MET A 24 8.36 3.82 -10.41
CA MET A 24 7.01 3.48 -10.87
C MET A 24 6.90 2.01 -11.32
N ARG A 25 7.96 1.43 -11.89
CA ARG A 25 7.97 0.03 -12.34
C ARG A 25 7.72 -0.97 -11.23
N ASP A 26 8.07 -0.65 -9.99
CA ASP A 26 7.89 -1.55 -8.84
C ASP A 26 6.40 -1.82 -8.54
N PHE A 27 5.51 -0.99 -9.10
CA PHE A 27 4.07 -1.06 -8.90
C PHE A 27 3.27 -1.43 -10.17
N LEU A 28 3.91 -1.58 -11.33
CA LEU A 28 3.21 -1.82 -12.59
C LEU A 28 2.90 -3.29 -12.87
N PHE A 29 3.56 -4.22 -12.19
CA PHE A 29 3.28 -5.64 -12.35
C PHE A 29 1.89 -5.98 -11.81
N SER A 30 1.15 -6.78 -12.57
CA SER A 30 -0.15 -7.32 -12.15
C SER A 30 -0.33 -8.69 -12.78
N GLU A 31 -0.64 -9.70 -11.96
CA GLU A 31 -0.96 -11.06 -12.42
C GLU A 31 -2.16 -11.06 -13.37
N ILE A 32 -3.17 -10.21 -13.11
CA ILE A 32 -4.34 -10.08 -13.98
C ILE A 32 -3.91 -9.58 -15.37
N SER A 33 -3.06 -8.56 -15.41
CA SER A 33 -2.52 -8.02 -16.66
C SER A 33 -1.71 -9.08 -17.42
N ALA A 34 -0.79 -9.73 -16.72
CA ALA A 34 0.11 -10.72 -17.31
C ALA A 34 -0.65 -11.93 -17.86
N PHE A 35 -1.62 -12.46 -17.11
CA PHE A 35 -2.36 -13.67 -17.48
C PHE A 35 -3.41 -13.41 -18.57
N HIS A 36 -4.11 -12.29 -18.50
CA HIS A 36 -5.22 -12.00 -19.40
C HIS A 36 -4.86 -11.07 -20.58
N GLY A 37 -3.61 -10.60 -20.67
CA GLY A 37 -3.17 -9.70 -21.74
C GLY A 37 -3.81 -8.30 -21.69
N VAL A 38 -4.39 -7.90 -20.55
CA VAL A 38 -5.01 -6.57 -20.37
C VAL A 38 -3.94 -5.57 -19.97
N PRO A 39 -3.65 -4.52 -20.74
CA PRO A 39 -2.59 -3.57 -20.42
C PRO A 39 -2.81 -2.83 -19.09
N ASN A 40 -1.77 -2.79 -18.24
CA ASN A 40 -1.77 -1.97 -17.02
C ASN A 40 -1.09 -0.61 -17.27
N ILE A 41 -1.76 0.25 -18.00
CA ILE A 41 -1.22 1.54 -18.46
C ILE A 41 -2.08 2.67 -17.88
N PRO A 42 -1.49 3.65 -17.16
CA PRO A 42 -2.24 4.75 -16.57
C PRO A 42 -2.90 5.61 -17.64
N GLU A 43 -4.12 6.04 -17.37
CA GLU A 43 -4.85 6.99 -18.20
C GLU A 43 -4.36 8.42 -17.96
N ARG A 44 -3.97 8.73 -16.71
CA ARG A 44 -3.46 10.04 -16.28
C ARG A 44 -2.09 9.89 -15.60
N PRO A 45 -0.99 9.69 -16.36
CA PRO A 45 0.33 9.33 -15.82
C PRO A 45 0.89 10.31 -14.80
N ASP A 46 0.70 11.63 -15.02
CA ASP A 46 1.20 12.65 -14.06
C ASP A 46 0.50 12.54 -12.71
N LEU A 47 -0.78 12.20 -12.70
CA LEU A 47 -1.53 12.01 -11.47
C LEU A 47 -1.10 10.74 -10.75
N ALA A 48 -0.92 9.63 -11.49
CA ALA A 48 -0.39 8.39 -10.92
C ALA A 48 0.99 8.60 -10.26
N ILE A 49 1.89 9.34 -10.94
CA ILE A 49 3.20 9.69 -10.39
C ILE A 49 3.06 10.57 -9.15
N LYS A 50 2.23 11.61 -9.19
CA LYS A 50 2.03 12.52 -8.06
C LYS A 50 1.56 11.77 -6.81
N ASN A 51 0.52 10.95 -6.96
CA ASN A 51 -0.06 10.20 -5.84
C ASN A 51 0.88 9.08 -5.38
N GLY A 52 1.55 8.39 -6.31
CA GLY A 52 2.57 7.40 -6.01
C GLY A 52 3.76 7.96 -5.23
N ARG A 53 4.22 9.18 -5.58
CA ARG A 53 5.28 9.87 -4.83
C ARG A 53 4.88 10.15 -3.38
N ALA A 54 3.68 10.68 -3.17
CA ALA A 54 3.17 10.94 -1.83
C ALA A 54 3.06 9.64 -1.01
N PHE A 55 2.51 8.59 -1.59
CA PHE A 55 2.40 7.26 -0.96
C PHE A 55 3.77 6.68 -0.60
N CYS A 56 4.70 6.63 -1.56
CA CYS A 56 6.02 6.03 -1.33
C CYS A 56 6.82 6.82 -0.27
N ALA A 57 6.91 8.14 -0.41
CA ALA A 57 7.70 8.96 0.51
C ALA A 57 7.14 8.99 1.93
N SER A 58 5.80 8.99 2.08
CA SER A 58 5.16 9.07 3.39
C SER A 58 5.07 7.74 4.13
N LEU A 59 4.95 6.63 3.40
CA LEU A 59 4.61 5.33 4.00
C LEU A 59 5.64 4.24 3.69
N LEU A 60 6.08 4.08 2.44
CA LEU A 60 6.94 2.97 2.07
C LEU A 60 8.41 3.22 2.39
N ASP A 61 8.95 4.42 2.14
CA ASP A 61 10.33 4.73 2.51
C ASP A 61 10.59 4.54 4.01
N PRO A 62 9.73 5.04 4.94
CA PRO A 62 9.91 4.77 6.36
C PRO A 62 9.85 3.29 6.73
N LEU A 63 8.99 2.50 6.08
CA LEU A 63 8.92 1.05 6.29
C LEU A 63 10.20 0.36 5.80
N GLU A 64 10.66 0.68 4.60
CA GLU A 64 11.90 0.15 4.02
C GLU A 64 13.12 0.49 4.90
N GLU A 65 13.22 1.75 5.34
CA GLU A 65 14.30 2.24 6.20
C GLU A 65 14.26 1.69 7.62
N THR A 66 13.14 1.08 8.03
CA THR A 66 13.00 0.46 9.35
C THR A 66 13.18 -1.05 9.31
N PHE A 67 12.49 -1.71 8.39
CA PHE A 67 12.39 -3.18 8.38
C PHE A 67 13.21 -3.84 7.27
N GLY A 68 13.86 -3.05 6.41
CA GLY A 68 14.46 -3.54 5.19
C GLY A 68 13.45 -3.71 4.06
N ARG A 69 13.84 -4.47 3.04
CA ARG A 69 13.07 -4.63 1.80
C ARG A 69 11.59 -4.91 2.03
N ILE A 70 10.75 -4.13 1.35
CA ILE A 70 9.30 -4.32 1.30
C ILE A 70 8.92 -5.06 0.01
N ALA A 71 8.07 -6.07 0.12
CA ALA A 71 7.56 -6.81 -1.04
C ALA A 71 6.20 -6.25 -1.48
N VAL A 72 6.14 -5.64 -2.66
CA VAL A 72 4.88 -5.21 -3.28
C VAL A 72 4.21 -6.43 -3.92
N ARG A 73 3.00 -6.75 -3.44
CA ARG A 73 2.20 -7.89 -3.94
C ARG A 73 1.20 -7.45 -5.01
N SER A 74 0.62 -6.27 -4.85
CA SER A 74 -0.24 -5.65 -5.83
C SER A 74 -0.07 -4.14 -5.72
N GLY A 75 0.38 -3.50 -6.77
CA GLY A 75 0.61 -2.07 -6.85
C GLY A 75 -0.49 -1.33 -7.60
N TYR A 76 -0.07 -0.47 -8.51
CA TYR A 76 -0.96 0.29 -9.37
C TYR A 76 -1.79 -0.61 -10.30
N ARG A 77 -3.06 -0.27 -10.47
CA ARG A 77 -3.93 -0.83 -11.50
C ARG A 77 -4.60 0.30 -12.31
N SER A 78 -4.55 0.18 -13.63
CA SER A 78 -5.29 1.11 -14.48
C SER A 78 -6.80 0.94 -14.30
N PRO A 79 -7.61 1.99 -14.52
CA PRO A 79 -9.07 1.88 -14.41
C PRO A 79 -9.66 0.76 -15.27
N SER A 80 -9.14 0.56 -16.48
CA SER A 80 -9.57 -0.52 -17.38
C SER A 80 -9.21 -1.91 -16.85
N LEU A 81 -7.98 -2.10 -16.32
CA LEU A 81 -7.56 -3.36 -15.73
C LEU A 81 -8.35 -3.68 -14.47
N ASN A 82 -8.57 -2.69 -13.59
CA ASN A 82 -9.33 -2.90 -12.36
C ASN A 82 -10.79 -3.26 -12.66
N ARG A 83 -11.42 -2.59 -13.63
CA ARG A 83 -12.77 -2.93 -14.08
C ARG A 83 -12.86 -4.34 -14.63
N PHE A 84 -11.87 -4.74 -15.46
CA PHE A 84 -11.78 -6.12 -15.97
C PHE A 84 -11.70 -7.12 -14.80
N GLY A 85 -10.84 -6.87 -13.82
CA GLY A 85 -10.70 -7.72 -12.65
C GLY A 85 -11.98 -7.78 -11.79
N ASN A 86 -12.70 -6.68 -11.63
CA ASN A 86 -13.97 -6.63 -10.89
C ASN A 86 -15.06 -7.44 -11.59
N VAL A 87 -15.28 -7.20 -12.89
CA VAL A 87 -16.30 -7.90 -13.68
C VAL A 87 -16.05 -9.42 -13.71
N ASN A 88 -14.78 -9.83 -13.77
CA ASN A 88 -14.38 -11.25 -13.79
C ASN A 88 -14.17 -11.84 -12.39
N LYS A 89 -14.54 -11.15 -11.29
CA LYS A 89 -14.45 -11.60 -9.90
C LYS A 89 -13.01 -11.99 -9.46
N LEU A 90 -12.03 -11.25 -9.96
CA LEU A 90 -10.60 -11.47 -9.67
C LEU A 90 -10.13 -10.65 -8.45
N ASN A 91 -10.94 -10.58 -7.41
CA ASN A 91 -10.66 -9.86 -6.15
C ASN A 91 -10.33 -8.37 -6.32
N CYS A 92 -10.96 -7.72 -7.31
CA CYS A 92 -10.90 -6.28 -7.48
C CYS A 92 -12.20 -5.64 -7.01
N ALA A 93 -12.11 -4.57 -6.23
CA ALA A 93 -13.26 -3.74 -5.92
C ALA A 93 -13.74 -2.98 -7.18
N ALA A 94 -14.98 -2.53 -7.20
CA ALA A 94 -15.44 -1.65 -8.28
C ALA A 94 -14.63 -0.35 -8.31
N ASN A 95 -14.44 0.21 -9.50
CA ASN A 95 -13.64 1.44 -9.66
C ASN A 95 -14.17 2.61 -8.81
N GLU A 96 -15.47 2.68 -8.63
CA GLU A 96 -16.18 3.73 -7.90
C GLU A 96 -16.16 3.50 -6.38
N ASN A 97 -15.75 2.30 -5.95
CA ASN A 97 -15.70 1.97 -4.53
C ASN A 97 -14.67 2.87 -3.81
N PRO A 98 -15.05 3.56 -2.72
CA PRO A 98 -14.13 4.41 -1.97
C PRO A 98 -12.91 3.67 -1.40
N ILE A 99 -13.00 2.35 -1.16
CA ILE A 99 -11.88 1.55 -0.65
C ILE A 99 -10.88 1.13 -1.74
N GLU A 100 -11.22 1.31 -3.05
CA GLU A 100 -10.31 0.96 -4.13
C GLU A 100 -9.10 1.91 -4.14
N CYS A 101 -7.94 1.41 -3.76
CA CYS A 101 -6.73 2.19 -3.58
C CYS A 101 -5.65 1.98 -4.65
N HIS A 102 -5.86 1.02 -5.56
CA HIS A 102 -4.87 0.68 -6.58
C HIS A 102 -4.93 1.60 -7.82
N ILE A 103 -6.03 2.33 -8.00
CA ILE A 103 -6.19 3.27 -9.13
C ILE A 103 -5.63 4.64 -8.73
N TRP A 104 -4.33 4.84 -8.86
CA TRP A 104 -3.63 6.06 -8.39
C TRP A 104 -3.88 7.29 -9.26
N ASP A 105 -4.37 7.11 -10.48
CA ASP A 105 -4.68 8.17 -11.43
C ASP A 105 -6.14 8.60 -11.41
N ARG A 106 -6.86 8.27 -10.33
CA ARG A 106 -8.17 8.85 -9.98
C ARG A 106 -8.03 9.83 -8.80
N GLY A 107 -9.03 10.66 -8.60
CA GLY A 107 -9.06 11.62 -7.49
C GLY A 107 -7.98 12.70 -7.60
N VAL A 108 -8.35 13.91 -7.35
CA VAL A 108 -7.46 15.08 -7.31
C VAL A 108 -7.64 15.81 -6.00
N ALA A 109 -6.64 16.59 -5.58
CA ALA A 109 -6.67 17.33 -4.32
C ALA A 109 -7.06 16.41 -3.14
N ASP A 110 -8.12 16.69 -2.44
CA ASP A 110 -8.56 15.96 -1.24
C ASP A 110 -9.04 14.52 -1.52
N ASP A 111 -9.46 14.22 -2.76
CA ASP A 111 -9.88 12.89 -3.19
C ASP A 111 -8.73 12.03 -3.70
N ALA A 112 -7.50 12.53 -3.68
CA ALA A 112 -6.33 11.79 -4.11
C ALA A 112 -6.14 10.53 -3.25
N ILE A 113 -5.74 9.44 -3.90
CA ILE A 113 -5.53 8.15 -3.24
C ILE A 113 -4.40 7.41 -3.93
N ALA A 114 -3.58 6.73 -3.16
CA ALA A 114 -2.67 5.69 -3.64
C ALA A 114 -2.49 4.64 -2.55
N GLY A 115 -2.38 3.38 -2.97
CA GLY A 115 -2.13 2.30 -2.05
C GLY A 115 -1.62 1.05 -2.77
N ALA A 116 -1.10 0.13 -1.99
CA ALA A 116 -0.63 -1.16 -2.48
C ALA A 116 -0.89 -2.24 -1.43
N THR A 117 -1.01 -3.49 -1.91
CA THR A 117 -0.89 -4.65 -1.04
C THR A 117 0.58 -4.96 -0.88
N ILE A 118 1.08 -4.92 0.34
CA ILE A 118 2.48 -5.16 0.67
C ILE A 118 2.65 -6.27 1.71
N VAL A 119 3.86 -6.81 1.74
CA VAL A 119 4.37 -7.66 2.83
C VAL A 119 5.63 -6.99 3.36
N VAL A 120 5.78 -6.98 4.67
CA VAL A 120 7.04 -6.66 5.36
C VAL A 120 7.71 -8.00 5.69
N PRO A 121 8.72 -8.48 4.92
CA PRO A 121 9.27 -9.82 5.10
C PRO A 121 9.81 -10.07 6.51
N TRP A 122 10.50 -9.08 7.07
CA TRP A 122 10.96 -9.13 8.46
C TRP A 122 9.83 -9.45 9.45
N PHE A 123 8.65 -8.89 9.25
CA PHE A 123 7.48 -9.15 10.11
C PHE A 123 6.79 -10.47 9.74
N ALA A 124 6.73 -10.81 8.45
CA ALA A 124 6.13 -12.07 8.01
C ALA A 124 6.79 -13.29 8.65
N ASP A 125 8.14 -13.30 8.78
CA ASP A 125 8.89 -14.35 9.45
C ASP A 125 8.52 -14.50 10.93
N GLN A 126 8.17 -13.40 11.60
CA GLN A 126 7.73 -13.40 13.00
C GLN A 126 6.26 -13.81 13.11
N TYR A 127 5.43 -13.34 12.18
CA TYR A 127 4.02 -13.71 12.12
C TYR A 127 3.84 -15.22 11.92
N GLU A 128 4.65 -15.87 11.08
CA GLU A 128 4.66 -17.32 10.89
C GLU A 128 5.06 -18.09 12.18
N LYS A 129 5.80 -17.44 13.06
CA LYS A 129 6.16 -17.96 14.41
C LYS A 129 5.11 -17.62 15.49
N GLY A 130 3.96 -17.08 15.10
CA GLY A 130 2.86 -16.77 16.00
C GLY A 130 2.79 -15.32 16.49
N ARG A 131 3.60 -14.40 15.96
CA ARG A 131 3.50 -12.97 16.28
C ARG A 131 2.13 -12.42 15.89
N ASP A 132 1.57 -11.59 16.75
CA ASP A 132 0.27 -10.98 16.52
C ASP A 132 0.38 -9.89 15.42
N TRP A 133 -0.45 -9.98 14.39
CA TRP A 133 -0.51 -9.00 13.31
C TRP A 133 -0.76 -7.55 13.79
N ARG A 134 -1.43 -7.40 14.93
CA ARG A 134 -1.75 -6.11 15.53
C ARG A 134 -0.50 -5.34 16.00
N ASP A 135 0.62 -6.04 16.22
CA ASP A 135 1.86 -5.40 16.62
C ASP A 135 2.40 -4.50 15.50
N LEU A 136 2.40 -5.00 14.25
CA LEU A 136 2.75 -4.19 13.09
C LEU A 136 1.71 -3.09 12.82
N ALA A 137 0.42 -3.43 12.95
CA ALA A 137 -0.65 -2.46 12.76
C ALA A 137 -0.53 -1.25 13.71
N TRP A 138 -0.25 -1.50 14.99
CA TRP A 138 -0.06 -0.44 15.98
C TRP A 138 1.24 0.33 15.77
N TRP A 139 2.32 -0.37 15.40
CA TRP A 139 3.56 0.32 15.05
C TRP A 139 3.34 1.31 13.90
N ILE A 140 2.68 0.89 12.81
CA ILE A 140 2.35 1.77 11.68
C ILE A 140 1.43 2.91 12.14
N HIS A 141 0.45 2.62 12.98
CA HIS A 141 -0.46 3.63 13.51
C HIS A 141 0.26 4.72 14.29
N ASP A 142 1.22 4.35 15.11
CA ASP A 142 1.92 5.29 15.98
C ASP A 142 3.02 6.10 15.27
N HIS A 143 3.54 5.61 14.12
CA HIS A 143 4.69 6.23 13.44
C HIS A 143 4.39 6.82 12.06
N LEU A 144 3.38 6.33 11.34
CA LEU A 144 3.16 6.69 9.94
C LEU A 144 1.79 7.34 9.69
N PRO A 145 1.69 8.31 8.74
CA PRO A 145 0.44 9.02 8.42
C PRO A 145 -0.42 8.24 7.43
N TYR A 146 -0.64 6.93 7.67
CA TYR A 146 -1.49 6.11 6.81
C TYR A 146 -2.96 6.55 6.86
N SER A 147 -3.72 6.27 5.81
CA SER A 147 -5.16 6.47 5.79
C SER A 147 -5.91 5.20 6.20
N GLU A 148 -5.67 4.11 5.51
CA GLU A 148 -6.35 2.84 5.77
C GLU A 148 -5.33 1.70 5.75
N MET A 149 -5.57 0.70 6.60
CA MET A 149 -4.91 -0.59 6.57
C MET A 149 -5.92 -1.72 6.56
N TRP A 150 -5.64 -2.77 5.76
CA TRP A 150 -6.46 -3.96 5.70
C TRP A 150 -5.59 -5.21 5.62
N PHE A 151 -5.55 -5.98 6.72
CA PHE A 151 -4.68 -7.13 6.87
C PHE A 151 -5.31 -8.43 6.35
N PHE A 152 -4.48 -9.27 5.70
CA PHE A 152 -4.83 -10.56 5.13
C PHE A 152 -4.06 -11.70 5.82
N PRO A 153 -4.66 -12.92 5.96
CA PRO A 153 -4.04 -14.01 6.73
C PRO A 153 -2.69 -14.51 6.19
N LYS A 154 -2.50 -14.48 4.88
CA LYS A 154 -1.27 -15.00 4.28
C LYS A 154 -0.15 -13.98 4.42
N LEU A 155 0.93 -14.37 5.13
CA LEU A 155 2.14 -13.56 5.37
C LEU A 155 1.88 -12.23 6.10
N ALA A 156 0.75 -12.10 6.79
CA ALA A 156 0.27 -10.82 7.30
C ALA A 156 0.32 -9.68 6.26
N ALA A 157 0.11 -10.02 4.97
CA ALA A 157 0.04 -9.03 3.91
C ALA A 157 -1.07 -8.02 4.20
N PHE A 158 -0.91 -6.77 3.80
CA PHE A 158 -1.94 -5.78 4.03
C PHE A 158 -1.98 -4.72 2.93
N ASN A 159 -3.17 -4.20 2.68
CA ASN A 159 -3.32 -2.97 1.94
C ASN A 159 -2.87 -1.82 2.84
N LEU A 160 -1.97 -1.00 2.34
CA LEU A 160 -1.54 0.25 2.95
C LEU A 160 -1.95 1.39 2.03
N VAL A 161 -2.70 2.35 2.56
CA VAL A 161 -3.33 3.41 1.76
C VAL A 161 -2.91 4.78 2.26
N TRP A 162 -2.57 5.64 1.33
CA TRP A 162 -2.32 7.05 1.53
C TRP A 162 -3.48 7.89 0.97
N ARG A 163 -3.87 8.93 1.72
CA ARG A 163 -4.74 10.03 1.29
C ARG A 163 -4.23 11.35 1.88
N PRO A 164 -4.49 12.51 1.24
CA PRO A 164 -4.16 13.82 1.81
C PRO A 164 -4.83 14.07 3.17
N ARG A 165 -6.07 13.57 3.33
CA ARG A 165 -6.82 13.56 4.59
C ARG A 165 -6.99 12.12 5.06
N PRO A 166 -6.11 11.62 5.94
CA PRO A 166 -6.11 10.23 6.36
C PRO A 166 -7.32 9.89 7.25
N LEU A 167 -7.98 8.77 6.96
CA LEU A 167 -9.13 8.26 7.73
C LEU A 167 -8.70 7.55 9.02
N ARG A 168 -7.46 7.06 9.08
CA ARG A 168 -6.88 6.36 10.24
C ARG A 168 -7.64 5.09 10.63
N THR A 169 -8.06 4.27 9.65
CA THR A 169 -8.79 3.02 9.90
C THR A 169 -7.89 1.81 9.81
N ILE A 170 -8.16 0.81 10.65
CA ILE A 170 -7.47 -0.49 10.66
C ILE A 170 -8.52 -1.59 10.66
N SER A 171 -8.45 -2.50 9.69
CA SER A 171 -9.30 -3.67 9.61
C SER A 171 -8.52 -4.93 9.23
N SER A 172 -9.11 -6.11 9.44
CA SER A 172 -8.42 -7.37 9.21
C SER A 172 -9.35 -8.51 8.87
N TYR A 173 -8.88 -9.40 8.00
CA TYR A 173 -9.40 -10.74 7.82
C TYR A 173 -8.70 -11.78 8.72
N ILE A 174 -7.61 -11.40 9.41
CA ILE A 174 -6.95 -12.23 10.44
C ILE A 174 -7.77 -12.14 11.72
N ALA A 175 -7.85 -13.20 12.49
CA ALA A 175 -8.51 -13.18 13.80
C ALA A 175 -7.77 -12.27 14.82
N PRO A 176 -8.49 -11.45 15.61
CA PRO A 176 -9.92 -11.20 15.53
C PRO A 176 -10.27 -10.41 14.28
N ARG A 177 -11.24 -10.91 13.50
CA ARG A 177 -11.66 -10.29 12.22
C ARG A 177 -12.48 -9.04 12.45
N GLY A 178 -12.40 -8.14 11.49
CA GLY A 178 -13.22 -6.93 11.45
C GLY A 178 -12.41 -5.65 11.68
N MET A 179 -13.07 -4.64 12.20
CA MET A 179 -12.53 -3.30 12.40
C MET A 179 -11.80 -3.23 13.76
N LEU A 180 -10.47 -3.03 13.72
CA LEU A 180 -9.66 -2.77 14.91
C LEU A 180 -9.73 -1.29 15.33
N LEU A 181 -9.73 -0.37 14.35
CA LEU A 181 -9.83 1.06 14.58
C LEU A 181 -10.73 1.70 13.52
N ARG A 182 -11.72 2.47 13.97
CA ARG A 182 -12.65 3.25 13.11
C ARG A 182 -12.14 4.67 12.91
N SER A 183 -12.53 5.29 11.81
CA SER A 183 -12.22 6.70 11.56
C SER A 183 -12.79 7.59 12.69
N GLY A 184 -11.97 8.53 13.16
CA GLY A 184 -12.33 9.43 14.24
C GLY A 184 -12.36 8.80 15.64
N ALA A 185 -12.15 7.48 15.75
CA ALA A 185 -12.10 6.82 17.05
C ALA A 185 -10.68 6.88 17.63
N MET A 186 -10.61 6.95 18.97
CA MET A 186 -9.35 6.74 19.69
C MET A 186 -9.06 5.24 19.82
N PRO A 187 -7.78 4.81 19.73
CA PRO A 187 -7.41 3.44 20.05
C PRO A 187 -7.88 3.05 21.47
N SER A 188 -8.40 1.84 21.60
CA SER A 188 -8.83 1.31 22.92
C SER A 188 -7.67 1.06 23.89
N GLN A 189 -6.44 0.91 23.38
CA GLN A 189 -5.23 0.75 24.17
C GLN A 189 -4.49 2.09 24.28
N ALA A 190 -3.98 2.39 25.47
CA ALA A 190 -3.10 3.52 25.69
C ALA A 190 -1.81 3.39 24.86
N ILE A 191 -1.15 4.50 24.54
CA ILE A 191 0.05 4.50 23.70
C ILE A 191 1.19 3.68 24.32
N GLU A 192 1.32 3.69 25.64
CA GLU A 192 2.33 2.92 26.38
C GLU A 192 2.11 1.42 26.21
N GLN A 193 0.85 0.96 26.26
CA GLN A 193 0.49 -0.44 26.05
C GLN A 193 0.77 -0.88 24.61
N ARG A 194 0.51 0.00 23.63
CA ARG A 194 0.84 -0.29 22.23
C ARG A 194 2.34 -0.36 22.02
N LYS A 195 3.12 0.58 22.60
CA LYS A 195 4.59 0.57 22.51
C LYS A 195 5.21 -0.71 23.09
N GLN A 196 4.65 -1.26 24.16
CA GLN A 196 5.12 -2.53 24.71
C GLN A 196 4.97 -3.70 23.72
N ARG A 197 3.93 -3.68 22.86
CA ARG A 197 3.68 -4.73 21.87
C ARG A 197 4.77 -4.82 20.80
N TYR A 198 5.38 -3.71 20.46
CA TYR A 198 6.42 -3.61 19.44
C TYR A 198 7.76 -3.05 19.97
N ALA A 199 8.00 -3.20 21.26
CA ALA A 199 9.22 -2.69 21.91
C ALA A 199 10.51 -3.32 21.37
N ASP A 200 10.43 -4.51 20.78
CA ASP A 200 11.52 -5.25 20.16
C ASP A 200 11.65 -4.98 18.63
N PHE A 201 10.84 -4.08 18.08
CA PHE A 201 10.93 -3.71 16.66
C PHE A 201 12.19 -2.87 16.41
N PRO A 202 12.74 -2.92 15.19
CA PRO A 202 13.83 -2.04 14.79
C PRO A 202 13.49 -0.56 15.03
N PRO A 203 14.49 0.29 15.34
CA PRO A 203 14.25 1.72 15.48
C PRO A 203 13.77 2.32 14.16
N LEU A 204 12.83 3.25 14.24
CA LEU A 204 12.28 3.95 13.08
C LEU A 204 13.42 4.55 12.24
N ARG A 205 13.45 4.20 10.93
CA ARG A 205 14.50 4.60 9.97
C ARG A 205 15.92 4.27 10.46
N GLY A 206 16.07 3.17 11.18
CA GLY A 206 17.37 2.74 11.72
C GLY A 206 18.34 2.16 10.70
N ILE A 207 17.88 1.85 9.47
CA ILE A 207 18.72 1.34 8.39
C ILE A 207 19.28 2.50 7.58
N ALA A 208 20.60 2.66 7.61
CA ALA A 208 21.29 3.60 6.74
C ALA A 208 21.46 2.99 5.34
N TYR A 209 20.90 3.62 4.33
CA TYR A 209 21.15 3.29 2.93
C TYR A 209 22.25 4.22 2.38
N PRO A 210 23.17 3.71 1.57
CA PRO A 210 24.26 4.49 0.97
C PRO A 210 23.75 5.56 0.00
#